data_4c627a0538e7d60d6a436f678892eb1a
#
_entry.id   4c627a0538e7d60d6a436f678892eb1a
#
_cell.length_a   1.000
_cell.length_b   1.000
_cell.length_c   1.000
_cell.angle_alpha   90.00
_cell.angle_beta   90.00
_cell.angle_gamma   90.00
#
_symmetry.space_group_name_H-M   'P 1'
#
loop_
_entity.id
_entity.type
_entity.pdbx_description
1 polymer ?
#
loop_
_entity_poly.entity_id
_entity_poly.type
_entity_poly.pdbx_seq_one_letter_code
_entity_poly.pdbx_strand_id
1 'polypeptide(L)' 'MNYRDVTCPNCGAVYGVGYSDVPHSVEKIHRVCNTCMMPIEVKNPWNDKEKISL' A
#
# COMPACT_ATOMS: atom_id res chain seq x y z
N MET A 1 2.45 16.55 1.18
CA MET A 1 1.59 15.54 0.56
C MET A 1 1.73 14.22 1.27
N ASN A 2 0.61 13.64 1.60
CA ASN A 2 0.64 12.43 2.42
C ASN A 2 0.29 11.21 1.59
N TYR A 3 1.12 10.97 0.58
CA TYR A 3 0.95 9.80 -0.28
C TYR A 3 2.25 9.04 -0.38
N ARG A 4 2.15 7.74 -0.46
CA ARG A 4 3.29 6.87 -0.70
C ARG A 4 2.96 5.94 -1.85
N ASP A 5 3.95 5.66 -2.69
CA ASP A 5 3.72 4.84 -3.87
C ASP A 5 3.81 3.37 -3.54
N VAL A 6 2.92 2.60 -4.16
CA VAL A 6 2.98 1.15 -4.11
C VAL A 6 2.97 0.62 -5.52
N THR A 7 3.58 -0.53 -5.70
CA THR A 7 3.72 -1.14 -7.02
C THR A 7 2.92 -2.43 -7.07
N CYS A 8 2.13 -2.58 -8.11
CA CYS A 8 1.38 -3.80 -8.33
C CYS A 8 2.35 -4.96 -8.57
N PRO A 9 2.28 -6.03 -7.79
CA PRO A 9 3.20 -7.15 -7.98
C PRO A 9 2.88 -7.97 -9.23
N ASN A 10 1.72 -7.75 -9.83
CA ASN A 10 1.31 -8.52 -11.00
C ASN A 10 1.70 -7.82 -12.31
N CYS A 11 1.44 -6.54 -12.44
CA CYS A 11 1.69 -5.82 -13.68
C CYS A 11 2.69 -4.67 -13.55
N GLY A 12 3.11 -4.34 -12.34
CA GLY A 12 4.09 -3.29 -12.14
C GLY A 12 3.54 -1.88 -12.12
N ALA A 13 2.23 -1.71 -12.18
CA ALA A 13 1.63 -0.39 -12.12
C ALA A 13 1.91 0.26 -10.76
N VAL A 14 2.14 1.57 -10.78
CA VAL A 14 2.42 2.31 -9.55
C VAL A 14 1.25 3.22 -9.24
N TYR A 15 0.84 3.26 -7.98
CA TYR A 15 -0.20 4.19 -7.57
C TYR A 15 0.04 4.65 -6.14
N GLY A 16 -0.54 5.80 -5.81
CA GLY A 16 -0.33 6.41 -4.52
C GLY A 16 -1.37 5.96 -3.50
N VAL A 17 -0.94 5.77 -2.27
CA VAL A 17 -1.81 5.44 -1.15
C VAL A 17 -1.73 6.58 -0.16
N GLY A 18 -2.87 7.20 0.12
CA GLY A 18 -2.92 8.31 1.04
C GLY A 18 -2.83 7.89 2.49
N TYR A 19 -2.35 8.80 3.31
CA TYR A 19 -2.16 8.56 4.74
C TYR A 19 -3.43 8.04 5.41
N SER A 20 -4.57 8.62 5.07
CA SER A 20 -5.82 8.23 5.70
C SER A 20 -6.61 7.21 4.91
N ASP A 21 -6.02 6.67 3.84
CA ASP A 21 -6.71 5.68 3.02
C ASP A 21 -6.65 4.28 3.61
N VAL A 22 -5.74 4.04 4.51
CA VAL A 22 -5.52 2.70 5.05
C VAL A 22 -5.32 2.78 6.55
N PRO A 23 -5.68 1.71 7.26
CA PRO A 23 -5.36 1.62 8.69
C PRO A 23 -3.87 1.34 8.85
N HIS A 24 -3.23 2.08 9.73
CA HIS A 24 -1.78 1.97 9.90
C HIS A 24 -1.35 0.75 10.70
N SER A 25 -2.30 0.10 11.33
CA SER A 25 -1.97 -1.05 12.18
C SER A 25 -1.86 -2.35 11.41
N VAL A 26 -2.26 -2.38 10.15
CA VAL A 26 -2.17 -3.61 9.36
C VAL A 26 -0.90 -3.59 8.53
N GLU A 27 -0.31 -4.76 8.33
CA GLU A 27 0.94 -4.87 7.60
C GLU A 27 0.75 -4.88 6.09
N LYS A 28 -0.38 -5.38 5.65
CA LYS A 28 -0.65 -5.52 4.22
C LYS A 28 -2.04 -5.03 3.91
N ILE A 29 -2.21 -4.55 2.70
CA ILE A 29 -3.50 -4.07 2.23
C ILE A 29 -3.86 -4.80 0.96
N HIS A 30 -5.17 -4.95 0.74
CA HIS A 30 -5.70 -5.63 -0.44
C HIS A 30 -6.37 -4.60 -1.33
N ARG A 31 -6.01 -4.62 -2.58
CA ARG A 31 -6.56 -3.69 -3.56
C ARG A 31 -6.81 -4.42 -4.86
N VAL A 32 -7.66 -3.81 -5.70
CA VAL A 32 -7.83 -4.28 -7.07
C VAL A 32 -7.04 -3.33 -7.95
N CYS A 33 -6.10 -3.87 -8.70
CA CYS A 33 -5.29 -3.07 -9.60
C CYS A 33 -6.14 -2.57 -10.76
N ASN A 34 -6.08 -1.27 -11.03
CA ASN A 34 -6.86 -0.70 -12.12
C ASN A 34 -6.27 -0.99 -13.48
N THR A 35 -5.03 -1.43 -13.54
CA THR A 35 -4.37 -1.71 -14.80
C THR A 35 -4.58 -3.13 -15.26
N CYS A 36 -4.37 -4.09 -14.39
CA CYS A 36 -4.55 -5.49 -14.74
C CYS A 36 -5.85 -6.08 -14.22
N MET A 37 -6.60 -5.30 -13.44
CA MET A 37 -7.93 -5.68 -12.94
C MET A 37 -7.92 -6.91 -12.05
N MET A 38 -6.79 -7.19 -11.42
CA MET A 38 -6.64 -8.36 -10.56
C MET A 38 -6.55 -7.93 -9.12
N PRO A 39 -7.09 -8.72 -8.21
CA PRO A 39 -6.90 -8.44 -6.79
C PRO A 39 -5.45 -8.66 -6.41
N ILE A 40 -4.89 -7.70 -5.70
CA ILE A 40 -3.49 -7.76 -5.29
C ILE A 40 -3.38 -7.49 -3.80
N GLU A 41 -2.30 -7.96 -3.23
CA GLU A 41 -1.96 -7.68 -1.85
C GLU A 41 -0.60 -7.00 -1.84
N VAL A 42 -0.53 -5.83 -1.25
CA VAL A 42 0.72 -5.07 -1.20
C VAL A 42 1.03 -4.72 0.24
N LYS A 43 2.31 -4.50 0.49
CA LYS A 43 2.74 -4.09 1.81
C LYS A 43 2.18 -2.70 2.08
N ASN A 44 1.64 -2.52 3.28
CA ASN A 44 1.08 -1.23 3.67
C ASN A 44 2.20 -0.21 3.84
N PRO A 45 2.25 0.82 2.97
CA PRO A 45 3.33 1.79 3.04
C PRO A 45 3.26 2.67 4.28
N TRP A 46 2.12 2.69 4.94
CA TRP A 46 1.93 3.51 6.12
C TRP A 46 2.01 2.71 7.41
N ASN A 47 2.44 1.46 7.33
CA ASN A 47 2.66 0.66 8.52
C ASN A 47 4.07 0.96 9.02
N ASP A 48 4.17 1.84 9.98
CA ASP A 48 5.45 2.31 10.48
C ASP A 48 5.84 1.61 11.77
N LYS A 49 5.47 0.36 11.88
CA LYS A 49 5.74 -0.40 13.07
C LYS A 49 7.21 -0.39 13.46
N GLU A 50 8.08 -0.36 12.47
CA GLU A 50 9.49 -0.40 12.74
C GLU A 50 10.02 0.86 13.39
N LYS A 51 9.36 1.96 13.16
CA LYS A 51 9.83 3.21 13.70
C LYS A 51 9.57 3.36 15.17
N ILE A 52 8.74 2.52 15.71
CA ILE A 52 8.35 2.62 17.09
C ILE A 52 9.29 1.85 17.97
N SER A 53 10.15 1.12 17.38
CA SER A 53 10.96 0.17 18.12
C SER A 53 12.07 0.83 18.93
N LEU A 54 12.09 1.97 19.12
CA LEU A 54 13.14 2.58 19.91
C LEU A 54 13.34 2.01 21.26
#